data_c14f37db2bf5d1c3ffe963f98733d255
#
_entry.id   c14f37db2bf5d1c3ffe963f98733d255
#
_cell.length_a   1.000
_cell.length_b   1.000
_cell.length_c   1.000
_cell.angle_alpha   90.00
_cell.angle_beta   90.00
_cell.angle_gamma   90.00
#
_symmetry.space_group_name_H-M   'P 1'
#
loop_
_entity.id
_entity.type
_entity.pdbx_description
1 polymer ?
#
loop_
_entity_poly.entity_id
_entity_poly.type
_entity_poly.pdbx_seq_one_letter_code
_entity_poly.pdbx_strand_id
1 'polypeptide(L)'
;MKTAHEIRPGNVIMFNDAPWVVQKTETTRSGRNAAIVKMKLKHVLIDSSTETTFKGEDKMDVIVLERLDCTYSYFNDPMYVFMDAEYNQYDVEAENVGDAAKFIVDGMEDTCQVTFYEGKAISVELPTTIVREVGYTEPSARGDTSGKVMKPAKLVGTDIELMVADFVKEGDKIEIDTRTGEFKKRV
;
A
#
# COMPACT_ATOMS: atom_id res chain seq x y z
N MET A 1 5.40 -5.02 25.51
CA MET A 1 5.85 -3.63 25.71
C MET A 1 7.25 -3.44 25.15
N LYS A 2 7.49 -2.34 24.43
CA LYS A 2 8.82 -1.87 24.01
C LYS A 2 9.05 -0.47 24.53
N THR A 3 10.28 -0.05 24.66
CA THR A 3 10.57 1.36 24.93
C THR A 3 10.42 2.20 23.67
N ALA A 4 10.10 3.50 23.81
CA ALA A 4 9.95 4.39 22.65
C ALA A 4 11.17 4.37 21.72
N HIS A 5 12.36 4.16 22.30
CA HIS A 5 13.61 4.05 21.55
C HIS A 5 13.68 2.80 20.64
N GLU A 6 12.95 1.74 20.99
CA GLU A 6 12.92 0.47 20.24
C GLU A 6 11.83 0.44 19.17
N ILE A 7 10.94 1.43 19.15
CA ILE A 7 9.85 1.54 18.17
C ILE A 7 10.44 1.91 16.81
N ARG A 8 9.91 1.29 15.76
CA ARG A 8 10.31 1.51 14.36
C ARG A 8 9.09 1.86 13.52
N PRO A 9 9.27 2.55 12.38
CA PRO A 9 8.22 2.69 11.37
C PRO A 9 7.62 1.33 11.00
N GLY A 10 6.28 1.28 10.89
CA GLY A 10 5.52 0.06 10.67
C GLY A 10 5.07 -0.67 11.95
N ASN A 11 5.61 -0.33 13.13
CA ASN A 11 5.03 -0.84 14.37
C ASN A 11 3.66 -0.20 14.62
N VAL A 12 2.76 -0.94 15.24
CA VAL A 12 1.50 -0.41 15.75
C VAL A 12 1.57 -0.34 17.26
N ILE A 13 1.23 0.82 17.81
CA ILE A 13 1.27 1.10 19.24
C ILE A 13 -0.11 1.53 19.74
N MET A 14 -0.42 1.21 20.99
CA MET A 14 -1.56 1.84 21.69
C MET A 14 -1.15 3.23 22.17
N PHE A 15 -1.89 4.23 21.76
CA PHE A 15 -1.73 5.60 22.18
C PHE A 15 -3.09 6.26 22.32
N ASN A 16 -3.40 6.83 23.50
CA ASN A 16 -4.71 7.40 23.85
C ASN A 16 -5.85 6.41 23.58
N ASP A 17 -5.70 5.18 24.07
CA ASP A 17 -6.69 4.09 23.95
C ASP A 17 -7.09 3.71 22.52
N ALA A 18 -6.22 4.01 21.54
CA ALA A 18 -6.43 3.68 20.16
C ALA A 18 -5.14 3.12 19.51
N PRO A 19 -5.29 2.27 18.48
CA PRO A 19 -4.16 1.73 17.72
C PRO A 19 -3.64 2.74 16.69
N TRP A 20 -2.34 2.97 16.68
CA TRP A 20 -1.66 3.88 15.76
C TRP A 20 -0.48 3.21 15.08
N VAL A 21 -0.41 3.32 13.76
CA VAL A 21 0.78 2.94 12.98
C VAL A 21 1.83 4.03 13.09
N VAL A 22 3.03 3.64 13.43
CA VAL A 22 4.19 4.54 13.42
C VAL A 22 4.67 4.71 11.99
N GLN A 23 4.52 5.90 11.43
CA GLN A 23 4.97 6.23 10.07
C GLN A 23 6.43 6.65 10.03
N LYS A 24 6.88 7.41 11.03
CA LYS A 24 8.24 7.94 11.11
C LYS A 24 8.68 8.06 12.56
N THR A 25 9.97 7.83 12.81
CA THR A 25 10.60 8.07 14.11
C THR A 25 11.85 8.93 13.93
N GLU A 26 12.03 9.92 14.78
CA GLU A 26 13.22 10.77 14.85
C GLU A 26 13.71 10.79 16.29
N THR A 27 14.95 10.36 16.52
CA THR A 27 15.54 10.35 17.86
C THR A 27 16.55 11.47 17.99
N THR A 28 16.35 12.33 19.00
CA THR A 28 17.26 13.42 19.33
C THR A 28 17.85 13.17 20.71
N ARG A 29 19.17 13.27 20.84
CA ARG A 29 19.90 13.30 22.11
C ARG A 29 20.56 14.65 22.28
N SER A 30 20.31 15.31 23.41
CA SER A 30 20.97 16.55 23.76
C SER A 30 21.82 16.32 25.02
N GLY A 31 23.12 16.15 24.82
CA GLY A 31 24.09 16.02 25.89
C GLY A 31 23.82 14.87 26.86
N ARG A 32 23.76 15.17 28.18
CA ARG A 32 23.49 14.21 29.26
C ARG A 32 22.00 13.93 29.50
N ASN A 33 21.12 14.53 28.71
CA ASN A 33 19.68 14.38 28.86
C ASN A 33 19.18 13.06 28.25
N ALA A 34 18.02 12.58 28.74
CA ALA A 34 17.34 11.42 28.18
C ALA A 34 17.05 11.62 26.68
N ALA A 35 17.17 10.56 25.89
CA ALA A 35 16.81 10.61 24.49
C ALA A 35 15.31 10.94 24.33
N ILE A 36 15.02 11.79 23.37
CA ILE A 36 13.65 12.16 22.99
C ILE A 36 13.36 11.52 21.63
N VAL A 37 12.23 10.86 21.52
CA VAL A 37 11.76 10.21 20.29
C VAL A 37 10.50 10.90 19.79
N LYS A 38 10.60 11.60 18.69
CA LYS A 38 9.47 12.18 17.98
C LYS A 38 8.90 11.15 17.01
N MET A 39 7.60 10.91 17.06
CA MET A 39 6.92 9.94 16.22
C MET A 39 5.79 10.59 15.44
N LYS A 40 5.71 10.30 14.14
CA LYS A 40 4.54 10.57 13.33
C LYS A 40 3.68 9.31 13.31
N LEU A 41 2.44 9.45 13.76
CA LEU A 41 1.50 8.37 13.96
C LEU A 41 0.30 8.55 13.01
N LYS A 42 -0.17 7.44 12.42
CA LYS A 42 -1.44 7.38 11.68
C LYS A 42 -2.39 6.45 12.41
N HIS A 43 -3.60 6.90 12.66
CA HIS A 43 -4.63 6.09 13.30
C HIS A 43 -4.99 4.88 12.42
N VAL A 44 -5.18 3.72 13.03
CA VAL A 44 -5.45 2.46 12.28
C VAL A 44 -6.87 2.40 11.74
N LEU A 45 -7.85 2.95 12.46
CA LEU A 45 -9.29 2.79 12.17
C LEU A 45 -9.93 4.01 11.49
N ILE A 46 -9.30 5.17 11.53
CA ILE A 46 -9.80 6.42 10.96
C ILE A 46 -8.69 7.16 10.24
N ASP A 47 -9.01 7.99 9.26
CA ASP A 47 -8.02 8.80 8.54
C ASP A 47 -7.61 10.02 9.39
N SER A 48 -6.76 9.77 10.37
CA SER A 48 -6.20 10.78 11.27
C SER A 48 -4.72 10.54 11.47
N SER A 49 -3.94 11.60 11.47
CA SER A 49 -2.50 11.57 11.74
C SER A 49 -2.13 12.57 12.81
N THR A 50 -1.17 12.22 13.66
CA THR A 50 -0.65 13.10 14.70
C THR A 50 0.87 12.98 14.81
N GLU A 51 1.51 14.02 15.31
CA GLU A 51 2.91 13.96 15.74
C GLU A 51 2.98 14.12 17.25
N THR A 52 3.74 13.25 17.89
CA THR A 52 3.92 13.29 19.34
C THR A 52 5.35 12.95 19.72
N THR A 53 5.73 13.32 20.91
CA THR A 53 7.10 13.19 21.41
C THR A 53 7.08 12.39 22.70
N PHE A 54 7.95 11.38 22.77
CA PHE A 54 8.10 10.49 23.91
C PHE A 54 9.51 10.57 24.46
N LYS A 55 9.68 10.28 25.76
CA LYS A 55 11.00 9.99 26.31
C LYS A 55 11.46 8.62 25.81
N GLY A 56 12.74 8.47 25.51
CA GLY A 56 13.27 7.20 25.00
C GLY A 56 12.98 5.98 25.88
N GLU A 57 12.80 6.18 27.18
CA GLU A 57 12.50 5.15 28.18
C GLU A 57 10.99 4.86 28.35
N ASP A 58 10.11 5.69 27.77
CA ASP A 58 8.66 5.47 27.88
C ASP A 58 8.27 4.13 27.32
N LYS A 59 7.53 3.34 28.10
CA LYS A 59 7.05 2.03 27.69
C LYS A 59 5.79 2.16 26.85
N MET A 60 5.78 1.46 25.74
CA MET A 60 4.69 1.46 24.77
C MET A 60 4.18 0.05 24.55
N ASP A 61 2.88 -0.11 24.50
CA ASP A 61 2.25 -1.36 24.12
C ASP A 61 2.27 -1.47 22.59
N VAL A 62 3.03 -2.44 22.10
CA VAL A 62 3.07 -2.78 20.67
C VAL A 62 2.03 -3.84 20.40
N ILE A 63 1.19 -3.57 19.42
CA ILE A 63 0.16 -4.49 18.94
C ILE A 63 0.72 -5.25 17.76
N VAL A 64 0.49 -6.56 17.72
CA VAL A 64 0.73 -7.40 16.56
C VAL A 64 -0.59 -7.47 15.78
N LEU A 65 -0.55 -6.98 14.54
CA LEU A 65 -1.68 -7.12 13.62
C LEU A 65 -1.59 -8.49 12.95
N GLU A 66 -2.74 -9.12 12.77
CA GLU A 66 -2.86 -10.31 11.96
C GLU A 66 -2.81 -9.92 10.48
N ARG A 67 -2.07 -10.70 9.67
CA ARG A 67 -1.96 -10.51 8.22
C ARG A 67 -2.21 -11.83 7.53
N LEU A 68 -3.09 -11.82 6.55
CA LEU A 68 -3.43 -12.98 5.73
C LEU A 68 -3.17 -12.68 4.25
N ASP A 69 -2.63 -13.69 3.58
CA ASP A 69 -2.51 -13.67 2.13
C ASP A 69 -3.85 -14.07 1.51
N CYS A 70 -4.41 -13.16 0.74
CA CYS A 70 -5.72 -13.31 0.12
C CYS A 70 -5.66 -12.96 -1.37
N THR A 71 -6.62 -13.46 -2.14
CA THR A 71 -6.87 -13.05 -3.53
C THR A 71 -8.15 -12.23 -3.59
N TYR A 72 -8.19 -11.24 -4.50
CA TYR A 72 -9.41 -10.50 -4.76
C TYR A 72 -10.45 -11.41 -5.42
N SER A 73 -11.69 -11.30 -4.96
CA SER A 73 -12.81 -12.11 -5.47
C SER A 73 -13.77 -11.27 -6.31
N TYR A 74 -14.40 -10.28 -5.69
CA TYR A 74 -15.35 -9.38 -6.37
C TYR A 74 -15.57 -8.09 -5.57
N PHE A 75 -16.22 -7.11 -6.22
CA PHE A 75 -16.67 -5.88 -5.59
C PHE A 75 -18.17 -5.91 -5.36
N ASN A 76 -18.58 -5.59 -4.14
CA ASN A 76 -19.98 -5.43 -3.74
C ASN A 76 -20.12 -4.13 -2.97
N ASP A 77 -20.43 -3.05 -3.69
CA ASP A 77 -20.42 -1.66 -3.20
C ASP A 77 -21.00 -1.51 -1.79
N PRO A 78 -20.26 -0.97 -0.82
CA PRO A 78 -18.91 -0.38 -0.94
C PRO A 78 -17.75 -1.33 -0.56
N MET A 79 -17.96 -2.64 -0.57
CA MET A 79 -17.02 -3.64 -0.07
C MET A 79 -16.24 -4.33 -1.20
N TYR A 80 -14.93 -4.43 -1.03
CA TYR A 80 -14.07 -5.33 -1.77
C TYR A 80 -13.99 -6.66 -1.04
N VAL A 81 -14.30 -7.76 -1.69
CA VAL A 81 -14.27 -9.11 -1.10
C VAL A 81 -12.97 -9.80 -1.49
N PHE A 82 -12.23 -10.20 -0.48
CA PHE A 82 -11.00 -10.98 -0.61
C PHE A 82 -11.21 -12.38 -0.03
N MET A 83 -10.44 -13.36 -0.52
CA MET A 83 -10.57 -14.75 -0.12
C MET A 83 -9.20 -15.34 0.17
N ASP A 84 -9.07 -16.06 1.28
CA ASP A 84 -7.84 -16.78 1.63
C ASP A 84 -7.75 -18.14 0.93
N ALA A 85 -6.67 -18.89 1.18
CA ALA A 85 -6.44 -20.20 0.61
C ALA A 85 -7.44 -21.28 1.10
N GLU A 86 -8.14 -21.02 2.20
CA GLU A 86 -9.16 -21.89 2.79
C GLU A 86 -10.58 -21.53 2.33
N TYR A 87 -10.69 -20.57 1.39
CA TYR A 87 -11.95 -20.04 0.86
C TYR A 87 -12.79 -19.23 1.87
N ASN A 88 -12.20 -18.76 2.95
CA ASN A 88 -12.86 -17.80 3.81
C ASN A 88 -12.88 -16.42 3.13
N GLN A 89 -14.03 -15.76 3.19
CA GLN A 89 -14.22 -14.44 2.59
C GLN A 89 -14.10 -13.34 3.65
N TYR A 90 -13.47 -12.26 3.25
CA TYR A 90 -13.24 -11.08 4.07
C TYR A 90 -13.67 -9.82 3.32
N ASP A 91 -14.61 -9.09 3.92
CA ASP A 91 -15.10 -7.83 3.39
C ASP A 91 -14.19 -6.70 3.85
N VAL A 92 -13.69 -5.91 2.91
CA VAL A 92 -12.84 -4.75 3.16
C VAL A 92 -13.51 -3.52 2.61
N GLU A 93 -13.77 -2.55 3.47
CA GLU A 93 -14.33 -1.25 3.06
C GLU A 93 -13.42 -0.56 2.02
N ALA A 94 -14.01 0.06 0.99
CA ALA A 94 -13.27 0.74 -0.07
C ALA A 94 -12.26 1.77 0.47
N GLU A 95 -12.58 2.45 1.57
CA GLU A 95 -11.67 3.38 2.25
C GLU A 95 -10.41 2.69 2.80
N ASN A 96 -10.55 1.45 3.26
CA ASN A 96 -9.44 0.64 3.78
C ASN A 96 -8.58 0.01 2.68
N VAL A 97 -9.14 -0.20 1.49
CA VAL A 97 -8.37 -0.60 0.29
C VAL A 97 -7.53 0.57 -0.22
N GLY A 98 -8.09 1.79 -0.15
CA GLY A 98 -7.38 3.02 -0.48
C GLY A 98 -6.81 3.01 -1.90
N ASP A 99 -5.57 3.47 -2.04
CA ASP A 99 -4.88 3.56 -3.34
C ASP A 99 -4.67 2.22 -4.06
N ALA A 100 -4.74 1.10 -3.35
CA ALA A 100 -4.66 -0.23 -3.97
C ALA A 100 -5.85 -0.50 -4.91
N ALA A 101 -7.02 0.09 -4.62
CA ALA A 101 -8.24 -0.10 -5.40
C ALA A 101 -8.07 0.18 -6.90
N LYS A 102 -7.26 1.17 -7.24
CA LYS A 102 -6.98 1.55 -8.64
C LYS A 102 -6.31 0.45 -9.47
N PHE A 103 -5.62 -0.49 -8.83
CA PHE A 103 -4.94 -1.60 -9.50
C PHE A 103 -5.72 -2.92 -9.44
N ILE A 104 -6.83 -2.96 -8.71
CA ILE A 104 -7.68 -4.15 -8.60
C ILE A 104 -8.52 -4.25 -9.87
N VAL A 105 -8.48 -5.42 -10.50
CA VAL A 105 -9.25 -5.76 -11.69
C VAL A 105 -9.94 -7.11 -11.49
N ASP A 106 -11.09 -7.28 -12.10
CA ASP A 106 -11.81 -8.54 -12.04
C ASP A 106 -10.99 -9.69 -12.65
N GLY A 107 -10.95 -10.81 -11.94
CA GLY A 107 -10.20 -11.97 -12.36
C GLY A 107 -8.69 -11.90 -12.14
N MET A 108 -8.19 -10.91 -11.42
CA MET A 108 -6.78 -10.89 -11.03
C MET A 108 -6.43 -12.05 -10.09
N GLU A 109 -5.21 -12.57 -10.25
CA GLU A 109 -4.69 -13.67 -9.43
C GLU A 109 -3.59 -13.22 -8.46
N ASP A 110 -3.39 -11.91 -8.33
CA ASP A 110 -2.37 -11.36 -7.44
C ASP A 110 -2.68 -11.70 -5.99
N THR A 111 -1.67 -12.17 -5.25
CA THR A 111 -1.78 -12.39 -3.82
C THR A 111 -1.62 -11.08 -3.09
N CYS A 112 -2.70 -10.62 -2.46
CA CYS A 112 -2.77 -9.42 -1.66
C CYS A 112 -2.57 -9.76 -0.18
N GLN A 113 -1.98 -8.86 0.59
CA GLN A 113 -1.88 -9.00 2.04
C GLN A 113 -2.97 -8.16 2.71
N VAL A 114 -3.93 -8.82 3.36
CA VAL A 114 -4.99 -8.17 4.14
C VAL A 114 -4.57 -8.14 5.60
N THR A 115 -4.62 -6.95 6.19
CA THR A 115 -4.27 -6.73 7.60
C THR A 115 -5.52 -6.57 8.43
N PHE A 116 -5.56 -7.26 9.58
CA PHE A 116 -6.68 -7.25 10.50
C PHE A 116 -6.30 -6.68 11.86
N TYR A 117 -7.25 -5.98 12.45
CA TYR A 117 -7.23 -5.55 13.83
C TYR A 117 -8.55 -5.98 14.49
N GLU A 118 -8.46 -6.80 15.55
CA GLU A 118 -9.64 -7.36 16.27
C GLU A 118 -10.69 -8.01 15.32
N GLY A 119 -10.20 -8.72 14.29
CA GLY A 119 -11.05 -9.41 13.32
C GLY A 119 -11.64 -8.53 12.22
N LYS A 120 -11.41 -7.21 12.23
CA LYS A 120 -11.81 -6.29 11.16
C LYS A 120 -10.64 -6.06 10.20
N ALA A 121 -10.90 -6.20 8.90
CA ALA A 121 -9.93 -5.85 7.87
C ALA A 121 -9.75 -4.33 7.80
N ILE A 122 -8.51 -3.88 7.96
CA ILE A 122 -8.16 -2.45 8.09
C ILE A 122 -7.29 -1.92 6.96
N SER A 123 -6.65 -2.79 6.20
CA SER A 123 -5.86 -2.41 5.02
C SER A 123 -5.62 -3.58 4.10
N VAL A 124 -5.36 -3.25 2.83
CA VAL A 124 -4.94 -4.20 1.80
C VAL A 124 -3.67 -3.69 1.15
N GLU A 125 -2.68 -4.56 1.04
CA GLU A 125 -1.44 -4.29 0.33
C GLU A 125 -1.33 -5.23 -0.88
N LEU A 126 -1.15 -4.66 -2.05
CA LEU A 126 -0.84 -5.40 -3.28
C LEU A 126 0.64 -5.82 -3.29
N PRO A 127 1.01 -6.86 -4.05
CA PRO A 127 2.41 -7.13 -4.34
C PRO A 127 3.10 -5.88 -4.88
N THR A 128 4.38 -5.72 -4.58
CA THR A 128 5.18 -4.58 -5.04
C THR A 128 5.16 -4.42 -6.56
N THR A 129 4.98 -5.54 -7.25
CA THR A 129 4.93 -5.61 -8.71
C THR A 129 3.73 -6.44 -9.14
N ILE A 130 2.95 -5.89 -10.05
CA ILE A 130 1.78 -6.54 -10.66
C ILE A 130 1.90 -6.56 -12.17
N VAL A 131 1.18 -7.47 -12.82
CA VAL A 131 1.09 -7.53 -14.28
C VAL A 131 -0.31 -7.14 -14.72
N ARG A 132 -0.41 -6.21 -15.68
CA ARG A 132 -1.69 -5.76 -16.25
C ARG A 132 -1.60 -5.66 -17.76
N GLU A 133 -2.72 -5.82 -18.42
CA GLU A 133 -2.85 -5.70 -19.87
C GLU A 133 -3.12 -4.25 -20.26
N VAL A 134 -2.50 -3.81 -21.34
CA VAL A 134 -2.71 -2.49 -21.94
C VAL A 134 -3.96 -2.52 -22.82
N GLY A 135 -4.99 -1.77 -22.42
CA GLY A 135 -6.24 -1.68 -23.17
C GLY A 135 -6.20 -0.65 -24.29
N TYR A 136 -5.44 0.42 -24.12
CA TYR A 136 -5.26 1.49 -25.11
C TYR A 136 -3.90 2.16 -24.94
N THR A 137 -3.27 2.50 -26.05
CA THR A 137 -2.08 3.36 -26.06
C THR A 137 -1.98 4.10 -27.40
N GLU A 138 -1.38 5.28 -27.39
CA GLU A 138 -1.11 6.04 -28.58
C GLU A 138 -0.13 5.31 -29.52
N PRO A 139 -0.26 5.50 -30.86
CA PRO A 139 0.75 4.98 -31.79
C PRO A 139 2.12 5.61 -31.53
N SER A 140 3.18 4.86 -31.79
CA SER A 140 4.55 5.36 -31.70
C SER A 140 4.77 6.59 -32.57
N ALA A 141 5.26 7.68 -31.99
CA ALA A 141 5.67 8.85 -32.77
C ALA A 141 6.98 8.53 -33.52
N ARG A 142 6.91 8.41 -34.85
CA ARG A 142 8.08 8.25 -35.69
C ARG A 142 8.87 9.56 -35.71
N GLY A 143 10.06 9.59 -35.14
CA GLY A 143 10.97 10.71 -35.42
C GLY A 143 12.02 11.09 -34.40
N ASP A 144 12.07 10.55 -33.23
CA ASP A 144 13.11 10.92 -32.26
C ASP A 144 13.83 9.69 -31.71
N THR A 145 15.08 9.50 -32.08
CA THR A 145 15.92 8.36 -31.70
C THR A 145 16.84 8.66 -30.52
N SER A 146 16.72 9.82 -29.91
CA SER A 146 17.58 10.25 -28.81
C SER A 146 16.80 10.42 -27.50
N GLY A 147 16.44 9.30 -26.87
CA GLY A 147 15.84 9.32 -25.53
C GLY A 147 14.89 8.14 -25.30
N LYS A 148 14.58 7.86 -24.05
CA LYS A 148 13.52 6.93 -23.67
C LYS A 148 12.19 7.62 -23.95
N VAL A 149 11.66 7.47 -25.16
CA VAL A 149 10.33 8.02 -25.50
C VAL A 149 9.29 7.23 -24.74
N MET A 150 8.47 7.93 -23.98
CA MET A 150 7.35 7.40 -23.23
C MET A 150 6.05 7.93 -23.82
N LYS A 151 5.00 7.13 -23.75
CA LYS A 151 3.66 7.48 -24.22
C LYS A 151 2.59 7.05 -23.23
N PRO A 152 1.41 7.70 -23.21
CA PRO A 152 0.32 7.32 -22.31
C PRO A 152 -0.29 5.98 -22.73
N ALA A 153 -0.65 5.19 -21.73
CA ALA A 153 -1.40 3.95 -21.89
C ALA A 153 -2.45 3.80 -20.80
N LYS A 154 -3.60 3.24 -21.16
CA LYS A 154 -4.67 2.87 -20.23
C LYS A 154 -4.70 1.37 -20.07
N LEU A 155 -4.92 0.90 -18.87
CA LEU A 155 -5.00 -0.51 -18.54
C LEU A 155 -6.41 -1.05 -18.73
N VAL A 156 -6.50 -2.34 -19.04
CA VAL A 156 -7.79 -3.04 -19.11
C VAL A 156 -8.41 -3.13 -17.72
N GLY A 157 -9.71 -2.83 -17.61
CA GLY A 157 -10.49 -2.98 -16.38
C GLY A 157 -10.22 -1.92 -15.29
N THR A 158 -9.45 -0.89 -15.60
CA THR A 158 -9.20 0.24 -14.69
C THR A 158 -9.28 1.57 -15.44
N ASP A 159 -9.43 2.66 -14.68
CA ASP A 159 -9.32 4.03 -15.21
C ASP A 159 -7.88 4.58 -15.15
N ILE A 160 -6.89 3.72 -14.84
CA ILE A 160 -5.51 4.16 -14.72
C ILE A 160 -4.91 4.46 -16.08
N GLU A 161 -4.31 5.64 -16.17
CA GLU A 161 -3.40 6.03 -17.22
C GLU A 161 -1.99 6.15 -16.66
N LEU A 162 -1.03 5.50 -17.31
CA LEU A 162 0.39 5.56 -16.95
C LEU A 162 1.26 5.71 -18.19
N MET A 163 2.47 6.19 -17.98
CA MET A 163 3.47 6.31 -19.06
C MET A 163 4.16 4.99 -19.29
N VAL A 164 4.16 4.52 -20.51
CA VAL A 164 4.86 3.28 -20.95
C VAL A 164 5.90 3.59 -22.02
N ALA A 165 6.85 2.69 -22.21
CA ALA A 165 7.82 2.81 -23.27
C ALA A 165 7.14 2.77 -24.67
N ASP A 166 7.68 3.50 -25.62
CA ASP A 166 7.13 3.69 -26.98
C ASP A 166 6.82 2.38 -27.73
N PHE A 167 7.58 1.32 -27.48
CA PHE A 167 7.39 0.01 -28.11
C PHE A 167 6.19 -0.79 -27.59
N VAL A 168 5.56 -0.38 -26.48
CA VAL A 168 4.40 -1.07 -25.88
C VAL A 168 3.18 -0.85 -26.78
N LYS A 169 2.37 -1.89 -26.95
CA LYS A 169 1.16 -1.88 -27.79
C LYS A 169 -0.07 -2.30 -26.99
N GLU A 170 -1.23 -2.02 -27.57
CA GLU A 170 -2.50 -2.58 -27.06
C GLU A 170 -2.43 -4.11 -27.04
N GLY A 171 -2.95 -4.72 -25.97
CA GLY A 171 -2.89 -6.16 -25.70
C GLY A 171 -1.56 -6.63 -25.08
N ASP A 172 -0.54 -5.79 -25.01
CA ASP A 172 0.70 -6.14 -24.31
C ASP A 172 0.46 -6.23 -22.80
N LYS A 173 1.08 -7.20 -22.15
CA LYS A 173 1.14 -7.28 -20.69
C LYS A 173 2.36 -6.54 -20.18
N ILE A 174 2.14 -5.71 -19.20
CA ILE A 174 3.19 -4.88 -18.59
C ILE A 174 3.27 -5.09 -17.09
N GLU A 175 4.49 -5.01 -16.59
CA GLU A 175 4.80 -5.02 -15.16
C GLU A 175 4.82 -3.60 -14.62
N ILE A 176 4.13 -3.38 -13.49
CA ILE A 176 3.94 -2.07 -12.86
C ILE A 176 4.40 -2.17 -11.41
N ASP A 177 5.13 -1.16 -10.94
CA ASP A 177 5.42 -1.00 -9.51
C ASP A 177 4.22 -0.35 -8.81
N THR A 178 3.59 -1.07 -7.87
CA THR A 178 2.37 -0.61 -7.20
C THR A 178 2.60 0.56 -6.26
N ARG A 179 3.83 0.78 -5.80
CA ARG A 179 4.18 1.86 -4.87
C ARG A 179 4.31 3.20 -5.59
N THR A 180 4.83 3.19 -6.82
CA THR A 180 5.04 4.39 -7.63
C THR A 180 4.01 4.56 -8.72
N GLY A 181 3.31 3.48 -9.12
CA GLY A 181 2.41 3.44 -10.27
C GLY A 181 3.12 3.45 -11.61
N GLU A 182 4.43 3.18 -11.63
CA GLU A 182 5.27 3.30 -12.82
C GLU A 182 5.42 1.98 -13.57
N PHE A 183 5.48 2.10 -14.90
CA PHE A 183 5.85 1.02 -15.79
C PHE A 183 7.29 0.55 -15.53
N LYS A 184 7.49 -0.75 -15.42
CA LYS A 184 8.82 -1.38 -15.27
C LYS A 184 9.30 -2.01 -16.56
N LYS A 185 8.53 -2.89 -17.12
CA LYS A 185 8.87 -3.63 -18.36
C LYS A 185 7.63 -4.25 -19.00
N ARG A 186 7.76 -4.67 -20.26
CA ARG A 186 6.81 -5.55 -20.93
C ARG A 186 7.13 -7.00 -20.54
N VAL A 187 6.11 -7.80 -20.32
CA VAL A 187 6.19 -9.23 -19.96
C VAL A 187 5.93 -10.12 -21.16
#